data_477a651b6bfeea7c300593584878a32f
#
_entry.id   477a651b6bfeea7c300593584878a32f
#
_cell.length_a   1.000
_cell.length_b   1.000
_cell.length_c   1.000
_cell.angle_alpha   90.00
_cell.angle_beta   90.00
_cell.angle_gamma   90.00
#
_symmetry.space_group_name_H-M   'P 1'
#
loop_
_entity.id
_entity.type
_entity.pdbx_description
1 polymer ?
#
loop_
_entity_poly.entity_id
_entity_poly.type
_entity_poly.pdbx_seq_one_letter_code
_entity_poly.pdbx_strand_id
1 'polypeptide(L)'
;MKKSAAVLLALGMAVMGLAGCSGSSNSTATTTATEAAATTAETTTAAAETTTEAAKDSALEGPITVISREDGSGTRGAFIELFGIEEKNDAGEKIDNTTDTAEITNSTAVMMTTVAGNDNAIGYVSLGSLNDSVKALSIDGVEASAENIKNGTYAVARPFNIATGKEVSEVTKDFISFILSEDGQAVVEENGYISQGNTGAFKSTEAEGKIVVAGSSSVTPVMEKLKEAYLAINPNATIEVQQSDSTTGMTSAMEGMCDIGMASRELKDSELAAGLTPTVIAMDGIAVVVNHNNTVDNLTSEQVKEIFTGKLTDWSAAQ
;
A
#
# COMPACT_ATOMS: atom_id res chain seq x y z
N MET A 1 31.93 18.33 50.43
CA MET A 1 33.24 17.68 50.65
C MET A 1 33.46 16.62 49.60
N LYS A 2 34.60 16.83 48.85
CA LYS A 2 35.38 15.81 48.08
C LYS A 2 34.66 15.05 46.95
N LYS A 3 34.99 15.20 45.72
CA LYS A 3 36.16 15.26 44.81
C LYS A 3 35.95 14.17 43.75
N SER A 4 35.76 14.57 42.52
CA SER A 4 36.50 14.34 41.28
C SER A 4 37.13 12.95 41.04
N ALA A 5 36.84 12.36 39.87
CA ALA A 5 37.90 11.82 39.01
C ALA A 5 37.39 11.68 37.57
N ALA A 6 37.99 12.45 36.67
CA ALA A 6 37.96 12.28 35.22
C ALA A 6 39.08 11.30 34.85
N VAL A 7 38.84 10.43 33.87
CA VAL A 7 39.90 9.72 33.15
C VAL A 7 39.67 9.90 31.67
N LEU A 8 40.50 10.74 31.07
CA LEU A 8 40.81 10.80 29.63
C LEU A 8 41.79 9.68 29.31
N LEU A 9 41.60 8.97 28.23
CA LEU A 9 42.71 8.32 27.52
C LEU A 9 42.51 8.49 26.01
N ALA A 10 43.45 9.20 25.42
CA ALA A 10 43.61 9.45 23.99
C ALA A 10 44.69 8.51 23.41
N LEU A 11 44.69 8.43 22.11
CA LEU A 11 45.82 8.15 21.20
C LEU A 11 45.85 6.77 20.52
N GLY A 12 45.96 6.86 19.18
CA GLY A 12 46.49 5.83 18.35
C GLY A 12 46.18 6.00 16.85
N MET A 13 46.82 7.01 16.18
CA MET A 13 46.96 7.06 14.72
C MET A 13 47.94 6.00 14.25
N ALA A 14 47.62 5.34 13.11
CA ALA A 14 48.64 4.78 12.26
C ALA A 14 48.22 4.92 10.80
N VAL A 15 48.88 5.86 10.12
CA VAL A 15 48.94 6.04 8.67
C VAL A 15 50.09 5.18 8.15
N MET A 16 49.86 4.39 7.09
CA MET A 16 50.91 4.00 6.16
C MET A 16 50.33 3.91 4.77
N GLY A 17 50.77 4.83 3.93
CA GLY A 17 50.70 4.79 2.47
C GLY A 17 51.95 4.19 1.87
N LEU A 18 51.82 3.79 0.59
CA LEU A 18 52.85 3.63 -0.45
C LEU A 18 52.07 3.32 -1.73
N ALA A 19 51.92 4.14 -2.72
CA ALA A 19 52.81 4.72 -3.75
C ALA A 19 53.38 3.71 -4.72
N GLY A 20 53.11 3.95 -6.02
CA GLY A 20 53.95 3.55 -7.15
C GLY A 20 53.19 2.97 -8.29
N CYS A 21 53.02 3.66 -9.31
CA CYS A 21 53.66 4.02 -10.60
C CYS A 21 52.99 3.27 -11.77
N SER A 22 52.28 3.99 -12.65
CA SER A 22 52.87 4.56 -13.91
C SER A 22 53.20 3.55 -15.01
N GLY A 23 52.52 3.69 -16.15
CA GLY A 23 52.88 3.03 -17.42
C GLY A 23 51.89 3.34 -18.52
N SER A 24 52.11 4.49 -19.18
CA SER A 24 51.51 4.89 -20.46
C SER A 24 52.24 4.18 -21.60
N SER A 25 51.54 3.70 -22.62
CA SER A 25 52.02 3.80 -23.99
C SER A 25 50.92 3.54 -25.02
N ASN A 26 50.79 4.55 -25.79
CA ASN A 26 50.11 4.73 -27.07
C ASN A 26 50.77 3.90 -28.17
N SER A 27 50.02 3.27 -29.09
CA SER A 27 50.48 3.02 -30.44
C SER A 27 49.33 2.80 -31.41
N THR A 28 49.27 3.71 -32.32
CA THR A 28 48.54 3.78 -33.59
C THR A 28 49.25 2.90 -34.66
N ALA A 29 48.48 2.27 -35.55
CA ALA A 29 48.72 2.11 -37.00
C ALA A 29 47.82 1.00 -37.56
N THR A 30 46.88 1.29 -38.41
CA THR A 30 46.90 1.53 -39.86
C THR A 30 46.86 0.26 -40.71
N THR A 31 45.72 0.12 -41.42
CA THR A 31 45.44 -0.40 -42.77
C THR A 31 46.05 -1.72 -43.24
N THR A 32 45.20 -2.62 -43.74
CA THR A 32 45.19 -2.94 -45.18
C THR A 32 43.96 -3.73 -45.62
N ALA A 33 43.31 -3.26 -46.65
CA ALA A 33 42.26 -3.97 -47.39
C ALA A 33 42.87 -5.04 -48.28
N THR A 34 42.19 -6.15 -48.46
CA THR A 34 42.33 -6.99 -49.65
C THR A 34 40.98 -7.58 -50.00
N GLU A 35 40.57 -7.23 -51.20
CA GLU A 35 39.47 -7.70 -52.02
C GLU A 35 39.75 -9.09 -52.57
N ALA A 36 38.82 -10.01 -52.59
CA ALA A 36 38.51 -10.85 -53.73
C ALA A 36 37.47 -11.94 -53.50
N ALA A 37 36.55 -11.93 -54.40
CA ALA A 37 35.92 -13.02 -55.14
C ALA A 37 34.62 -13.61 -54.61
N ALA A 38 33.57 -13.27 -55.34
CA ALA A 38 32.23 -13.84 -55.36
C ALA A 38 32.24 -15.34 -55.71
N THR A 39 31.35 -16.06 -55.01
CA THR A 39 30.76 -17.28 -55.55
C THR A 39 29.28 -17.30 -55.18
N THR A 40 28.47 -17.22 -56.22
CA THR A 40 27.02 -17.36 -56.22
C THR A 40 26.64 -18.79 -55.84
N ALA A 41 25.85 -18.94 -54.80
CA ALA A 41 25.05 -20.15 -54.60
C ALA A 41 23.61 -19.70 -54.28
N GLU A 42 22.73 -19.92 -55.24
CA GLU A 42 21.30 -19.85 -55.05
C GLU A 42 20.89 -20.88 -53.99
N THR A 43 20.28 -20.40 -52.92
CA THR A 43 19.54 -21.28 -52.01
C THR A 43 18.17 -20.68 -51.81
N THR A 44 17.23 -21.42 -52.30
CA THR A 44 15.79 -21.29 -52.20
C THR A 44 15.35 -20.80 -50.82
N THR A 45 14.72 -19.65 -50.81
CA THR A 45 14.01 -19.10 -49.62
C THR A 45 12.72 -19.87 -49.44
N ALA A 46 12.72 -20.83 -48.52
CA ALA A 46 11.48 -21.29 -47.91
C ALA A 46 11.06 -20.22 -46.91
N ALA A 47 9.99 -19.47 -47.22
CA ALA A 47 9.29 -18.62 -46.28
C ALA A 47 8.72 -19.54 -45.18
N ALA A 48 9.35 -19.50 -44.02
CA ALA A 48 8.69 -19.95 -42.81
C ALA A 48 7.62 -18.90 -42.46
N GLU A 49 6.40 -19.19 -42.83
CA GLU A 49 5.24 -18.55 -42.24
C GLU A 49 5.31 -18.83 -40.74
N THR A 50 5.80 -17.87 -39.98
CA THR A 50 5.58 -17.83 -38.53
C THR A 50 4.10 -17.50 -38.36
N THR A 51 3.27 -18.52 -38.31
CA THR A 51 1.96 -18.41 -37.71
C THR A 51 2.20 -18.02 -36.26
N THR A 52 2.04 -16.74 -35.98
CA THR A 52 1.74 -16.28 -34.64
C THR A 52 0.35 -16.85 -34.31
N GLU A 53 0.35 -18.06 -33.78
CA GLU A 53 -0.81 -18.54 -33.03
C GLU A 53 -1.01 -17.51 -31.93
N ALA A 54 -2.06 -16.69 -32.07
CA ALA A 54 -2.58 -15.93 -30.96
C ALA A 54 -2.80 -16.96 -29.84
N ALA A 55 -2.08 -16.79 -28.72
CA ALA A 55 -2.31 -17.58 -27.54
C ALA A 55 -3.83 -17.52 -27.28
N LYS A 56 -4.51 -18.63 -27.47
CA LYS A 56 -5.87 -18.79 -27.00
C LYS A 56 -5.80 -18.45 -25.53
N ASP A 57 -6.59 -17.47 -25.15
CA ASP A 57 -6.94 -17.11 -23.78
C ASP A 57 -7.53 -18.39 -23.13
N SER A 58 -6.64 -19.27 -22.68
CA SER A 58 -7.06 -20.45 -21.93
C SER A 58 -7.36 -19.96 -20.53
N ALA A 59 -8.62 -20.12 -20.15
CA ALA A 59 -9.06 -19.82 -18.80
C ALA A 59 -8.07 -20.37 -17.77
N LEU A 60 -7.73 -19.58 -16.75
CA LEU A 60 -6.86 -20.04 -15.67
C LEU A 60 -7.56 -21.17 -14.91
N GLU A 61 -6.87 -22.27 -14.74
CA GLU A 61 -7.33 -23.45 -13.99
C GLU A 61 -6.38 -23.69 -12.82
N GLY A 62 -6.86 -24.37 -11.79
CA GLY A 62 -6.07 -24.79 -10.64
C GLY A 62 -6.44 -24.12 -9.33
N PRO A 63 -5.76 -24.52 -8.24
CA PRO A 63 -6.15 -24.13 -6.90
C PRO A 63 -5.99 -22.63 -6.66
N ILE A 64 -7.00 -22.00 -6.07
CA ILE A 64 -6.95 -20.61 -5.66
C ILE A 64 -6.05 -20.47 -4.42
N THR A 65 -5.07 -19.57 -4.46
CA THR A 65 -4.28 -19.20 -3.30
C THR A 65 -4.85 -17.92 -2.69
N VAL A 66 -5.51 -18.05 -1.55
CA VAL A 66 -6.08 -16.91 -0.82
C VAL A 66 -5.00 -16.19 -0.03
N ILE A 67 -4.86 -14.89 -0.28
CA ILE A 67 -3.95 -14.01 0.48
C ILE A 67 -4.80 -13.06 1.32
N SER A 68 -4.60 -13.07 2.62
CA SER A 68 -5.29 -12.19 3.56
C SER A 68 -4.30 -11.30 4.33
N ARG A 69 -4.84 -10.46 5.19
CA ARG A 69 -4.07 -9.56 6.03
C ARG A 69 -4.10 -10.03 7.48
N GLU A 70 -3.19 -9.49 8.26
CA GLU A 70 -3.07 -9.67 9.71
C GLU A 70 -4.33 -9.23 10.47
N ASP A 71 -4.58 -9.77 11.64
CA ASP A 71 -5.80 -9.53 12.45
C ASP A 71 -5.99 -8.05 12.84
N GLY A 72 -4.91 -7.30 13.05
CA GLY A 72 -4.95 -5.87 13.35
C GLY A 72 -5.31 -4.99 12.17
N SER A 73 -5.31 -5.54 10.93
CA SER A 73 -5.56 -4.79 9.70
C SER A 73 -6.99 -4.25 9.62
N GLY A 74 -7.12 -2.92 9.50
CA GLY A 74 -8.41 -2.29 9.26
C GLY A 74 -8.98 -2.65 7.89
N THR A 75 -8.13 -2.88 6.88
CA THR A 75 -8.57 -3.31 5.55
C THR A 75 -9.16 -4.72 5.61
N ARG A 76 -8.53 -5.66 6.38
CA ARG A 76 -9.13 -6.98 6.61
C ARG A 76 -10.49 -6.85 7.29
N GLY A 77 -10.57 -6.10 8.40
CA GLY A 77 -11.83 -5.92 9.11
C GLY A 77 -12.95 -5.40 8.23
N ALA A 78 -12.69 -4.35 7.43
CA ALA A 78 -13.68 -3.83 6.49
C ALA A 78 -14.01 -4.82 5.37
N PHE A 79 -13.02 -5.52 4.81
CA PHE A 79 -13.21 -6.50 3.76
C PHE A 79 -14.12 -7.66 4.19
N ILE A 80 -13.81 -8.28 5.33
CA ILE A 80 -14.61 -9.42 5.83
C ILE A 80 -16.03 -9.03 6.22
N GLU A 81 -16.23 -7.80 6.71
CA GLU A 81 -17.56 -7.27 7.02
C GLU A 81 -18.36 -6.99 5.74
N LEU A 82 -17.77 -6.29 4.75
CA LEU A 82 -18.46 -5.89 3.51
C LEU A 82 -18.84 -7.08 2.63
N PHE A 83 -18.02 -8.13 2.60
CA PHE A 83 -18.33 -9.36 1.85
C PHE A 83 -19.08 -10.40 2.70
N GLY A 84 -19.42 -10.10 3.96
CA GLY A 84 -20.13 -11.03 4.83
C GLY A 84 -19.36 -12.31 5.14
N ILE A 85 -18.01 -12.24 5.12
CA ILE A 85 -17.11 -13.31 5.57
C ILE A 85 -17.12 -13.37 7.10
N GLU A 86 -17.17 -12.20 7.77
CA GLU A 86 -17.44 -12.10 9.19
C GLU A 86 -18.94 -12.29 9.45
N GLU A 87 -19.28 -13.23 10.31
CA GLU A 87 -20.66 -13.53 10.70
C GLU A 87 -20.82 -13.46 12.23
N LYS A 88 -22.03 -13.17 12.71
CA LYS A 88 -22.31 -13.23 14.14
C LYS A 88 -22.80 -14.62 14.51
N ASN A 89 -22.21 -15.19 15.57
CA ASN A 89 -22.70 -16.42 16.16
C ASN A 89 -23.97 -16.18 16.99
N ASP A 90 -24.56 -17.25 17.52
CA ASP A 90 -25.79 -17.20 18.35
C ASP A 90 -25.62 -16.34 19.62
N ALA A 91 -24.40 -16.14 20.09
CA ALA A 91 -24.09 -15.26 21.23
C ALA A 91 -23.90 -13.78 20.80
N GLY A 92 -23.98 -13.48 19.51
CA GLY A 92 -23.75 -12.15 18.94
C GLY A 92 -22.28 -11.77 18.77
N GLU A 93 -21.37 -12.72 18.95
CA GLU A 93 -19.94 -12.50 18.74
C GLU A 93 -19.60 -12.57 17.26
N LYS A 94 -18.74 -11.67 16.79
CA LYS A 94 -18.25 -11.63 15.43
C LYS A 94 -17.21 -12.73 15.22
N ILE A 95 -17.44 -13.58 14.23
CA ILE A 95 -16.55 -14.69 13.85
C ILE A 95 -16.04 -14.40 12.44
N ASP A 96 -14.73 -14.29 12.31
CA ASP A 96 -14.05 -14.22 11.02
C ASP A 96 -13.92 -15.63 10.44
N ASN A 97 -14.61 -15.89 9.32
CA ASN A 97 -14.62 -17.18 8.63
C ASN A 97 -13.58 -17.24 7.50
N THR A 98 -12.59 -16.34 7.47
CA THR A 98 -11.49 -16.45 6.50
C THR A 98 -10.85 -17.83 6.61
N THR A 99 -10.63 -18.49 5.46
CA THR A 99 -10.07 -19.85 5.43
C THR A 99 -8.73 -19.93 6.16
N ASP A 100 -8.55 -20.99 6.94
CA ASP A 100 -7.29 -21.25 7.66
C ASP A 100 -6.09 -21.51 6.72
N THR A 101 -6.35 -21.75 5.44
CA THR A 101 -5.30 -21.94 4.42
C THR A 101 -4.83 -20.63 3.81
N ALA A 102 -5.41 -19.49 4.19
CA ALA A 102 -5.01 -18.18 3.68
C ALA A 102 -3.58 -17.83 4.12
N GLU A 103 -2.78 -17.37 3.18
CA GLU A 103 -1.48 -16.77 3.48
C GLU A 103 -1.69 -15.38 4.08
N ILE A 104 -1.03 -15.10 5.20
CA ILE A 104 -1.20 -13.84 5.93
C ILE A 104 -0.06 -12.88 5.64
N THR A 105 -0.40 -11.68 5.20
CA THR A 105 0.52 -10.58 4.95
C THR A 105 0.32 -9.46 5.97
N ASN A 106 1.37 -8.69 6.24
CA ASN A 106 1.38 -7.67 7.28
C ASN A 106 1.38 -6.20 6.75
N SER A 107 1.22 -6.02 5.46
CA SER A 107 1.12 -4.68 4.86
C SER A 107 0.51 -4.72 3.47
N THR A 108 0.02 -3.55 3.00
CA THR A 108 -0.50 -3.38 1.64
C THR A 108 0.54 -3.70 0.57
N ALA A 109 1.80 -3.28 0.75
CA ALA A 109 2.88 -3.53 -0.21
C ALA A 109 3.23 -5.03 -0.28
N VAL A 110 3.28 -5.73 0.85
CA VAL A 110 3.53 -7.19 0.87
C VAL A 110 2.38 -7.93 0.21
N MET A 111 1.11 -7.53 0.43
CA MET A 111 -0.05 -8.11 -0.25
C MET A 111 0.13 -8.03 -1.78
N MET A 112 0.39 -6.84 -2.34
CA MET A 112 0.58 -6.68 -3.78
C MET A 112 1.75 -7.51 -4.30
N THR A 113 2.88 -7.54 -3.60
CA THR A 113 4.05 -8.33 -4.01
C THR A 113 3.74 -9.84 -4.01
N THR A 114 3.00 -10.32 -3.01
CA THR A 114 2.63 -11.73 -2.90
C THR A 114 1.68 -12.13 -4.03
N VAL A 115 0.65 -11.31 -4.31
CA VAL A 115 -0.28 -11.55 -5.42
C VAL A 115 0.43 -11.48 -6.78
N ALA A 116 1.31 -10.50 -6.98
CA ALA A 116 2.10 -10.38 -8.21
C ALA A 116 3.04 -11.57 -8.46
N GLY A 117 3.47 -12.25 -7.41
CA GLY A 117 4.38 -13.40 -7.48
C GLY A 117 3.70 -14.76 -7.66
N ASN A 118 2.37 -14.84 -7.69
CA ASN A 118 1.63 -16.10 -7.77
C ASN A 118 0.41 -15.96 -8.70
N ASP A 119 0.45 -16.66 -9.84
CA ASP A 119 -0.60 -16.59 -10.87
C ASP A 119 -1.99 -17.01 -10.36
N ASN A 120 -2.04 -17.87 -9.35
CA ASN A 120 -3.28 -18.37 -8.74
C ASN A 120 -3.74 -17.56 -7.51
N ALA A 121 -3.01 -16.50 -7.15
CA ALA A 121 -3.33 -15.72 -5.96
C ALA A 121 -4.52 -14.79 -6.18
N ILE A 122 -5.29 -14.61 -5.11
CA ILE A 122 -6.29 -13.56 -4.92
C ILE A 122 -6.04 -12.87 -3.59
N GLY A 123 -6.13 -11.55 -3.58
CA GLY A 123 -5.99 -10.73 -2.39
C GLY A 123 -6.84 -9.47 -2.47
N TYR A 124 -6.62 -8.54 -1.56
CA TYR A 124 -7.34 -7.27 -1.54
C TYR A 124 -6.44 -6.14 -1.02
N VAL A 125 -6.61 -4.96 -1.60
CA VAL A 125 -5.81 -3.77 -1.25
C VAL A 125 -6.67 -2.51 -1.22
N SER A 126 -6.15 -1.47 -0.59
CA SER A 126 -6.65 -0.10 -0.72
C SER A 126 -6.59 0.33 -2.19
N LEU A 127 -7.70 0.87 -2.73
CA LEU A 127 -7.77 1.34 -4.11
C LEU A 127 -6.73 2.44 -4.38
N GLY A 128 -6.57 3.39 -3.46
CA GLY A 128 -5.57 4.45 -3.60
C GLY A 128 -4.11 3.97 -3.51
N SER A 129 -3.87 2.71 -3.12
CA SER A 129 -2.54 2.08 -3.13
C SER A 129 -2.32 1.17 -4.35
N LEU A 130 -3.36 0.95 -5.15
CA LEU A 130 -3.30 0.08 -6.32
C LEU A 130 -2.26 0.61 -7.33
N ASN A 131 -1.50 -0.29 -7.93
CA ASN A 131 -0.55 0.00 -8.99
C ASN A 131 -0.50 -1.12 -10.03
N ASP A 132 0.28 -0.93 -11.07
CA ASP A 132 0.38 -1.84 -12.22
C ASP A 132 1.05 -3.21 -11.92
N SER A 133 1.36 -3.53 -10.67
CA SER A 133 1.93 -4.84 -10.31
C SER A 133 0.89 -5.95 -10.20
N VAL A 134 -0.38 -5.61 -10.04
CA VAL A 134 -1.51 -6.53 -9.89
C VAL A 134 -2.71 -6.05 -10.70
N LYS A 135 -3.62 -6.97 -11.04
CA LYS A 135 -4.86 -6.69 -11.74
C LYS A 135 -6.02 -6.59 -10.74
N ALA A 136 -6.75 -5.47 -10.77
CA ALA A 136 -8.00 -5.34 -10.01
C ALA A 136 -9.15 -6.01 -10.77
N LEU A 137 -10.02 -6.70 -10.02
CA LEU A 137 -11.23 -7.30 -10.55
C LEU A 137 -12.42 -6.33 -10.40
N SER A 138 -13.35 -6.41 -11.35
CA SER A 138 -14.70 -5.90 -11.14
C SER A 138 -15.44 -6.78 -10.14
N ILE A 139 -16.30 -6.18 -9.32
CA ILE A 139 -17.18 -6.89 -8.40
C ILE A 139 -18.63 -6.63 -8.80
N ASP A 140 -19.40 -7.69 -8.99
CA ASP A 140 -20.78 -7.62 -9.48
C ASP A 140 -20.93 -6.82 -10.78
N GLY A 141 -19.90 -6.88 -11.65
CA GLY A 141 -19.81 -6.15 -12.90
C GLY A 141 -19.41 -4.68 -12.76
N VAL A 142 -19.04 -4.21 -11.57
CA VAL A 142 -18.65 -2.82 -11.31
C VAL A 142 -17.15 -2.73 -11.04
N GLU A 143 -16.46 -1.87 -11.76
CA GLU A 143 -15.03 -1.59 -11.57
C GLU A 143 -14.77 -0.86 -10.25
N ALA A 144 -13.70 -1.25 -9.55
CA ALA A 144 -13.19 -0.53 -8.40
C ALA A 144 -12.55 0.78 -8.85
N SER A 145 -13.30 1.89 -8.75
CA SER A 145 -12.81 3.23 -9.11
C SER A 145 -13.35 4.28 -8.14
N ALA A 146 -12.62 5.39 -7.99
CA ALA A 146 -13.06 6.51 -7.15
C ALA A 146 -14.42 7.06 -7.60
N GLU A 147 -14.69 7.09 -8.91
CA GLU A 147 -15.96 7.52 -9.46
C GLU A 147 -17.11 6.60 -9.05
N ASN A 148 -16.93 5.28 -9.19
CA ASN A 148 -17.94 4.28 -8.84
C ASN A 148 -18.21 4.20 -7.33
N ILE A 149 -17.22 4.51 -6.50
CA ILE A 149 -17.40 4.64 -5.05
C ILE A 149 -18.18 5.92 -4.73
N LYS A 150 -17.81 7.04 -5.33
CA LYS A 150 -18.45 8.34 -5.11
C LYS A 150 -19.93 8.36 -5.53
N ASN A 151 -20.29 7.64 -6.59
CA ASN A 151 -21.68 7.51 -7.06
C ASN A 151 -22.45 6.36 -6.39
N GLY A 152 -21.78 5.55 -5.54
CA GLY A 152 -22.37 4.46 -4.77
C GLY A 152 -22.62 3.17 -5.56
N THR A 153 -22.12 3.04 -6.80
CA THR A 153 -22.24 1.81 -7.60
C THR A 153 -21.25 0.73 -7.16
N TYR A 154 -20.04 1.12 -6.70
CA TYR A 154 -19.09 0.22 -6.07
C TYR A 154 -19.19 0.34 -4.54
N ALA A 155 -19.75 -0.69 -3.91
CA ALA A 155 -20.10 -0.65 -2.48
C ALA A 155 -18.94 -1.03 -1.54
N VAL A 156 -17.83 -1.58 -2.07
CA VAL A 156 -16.71 -2.07 -1.25
C VAL A 156 -15.79 -0.90 -0.90
N ALA A 157 -16.23 -0.07 0.04
CA ALA A 157 -15.53 1.13 0.48
C ALA A 157 -15.61 1.31 2.00
N ARG A 158 -14.65 2.01 2.58
CA ARG A 158 -14.57 2.31 4.00
C ARG A 158 -13.89 3.66 4.26
N PRO A 159 -14.13 4.27 5.45
CA PRO A 159 -13.44 5.49 5.81
C PRO A 159 -11.98 5.23 6.15
N PHE A 160 -11.14 6.20 5.82
CA PHE A 160 -9.85 6.40 6.44
C PHE A 160 -10.01 7.36 7.60
N ASN A 161 -9.68 6.89 8.78
CA ASN A 161 -9.74 7.65 10.01
C ASN A 161 -8.35 7.97 10.53
N ILE A 162 -8.19 9.16 11.05
CA ILE A 162 -7.16 9.46 12.05
C ILE A 162 -7.83 9.58 13.41
N ALA A 163 -7.08 9.32 14.46
CA ALA A 163 -7.58 9.47 15.82
C ALA A 163 -6.52 10.12 16.71
N THR A 164 -6.98 10.98 17.59
CA THR A 164 -6.14 11.64 18.60
C THR A 164 -6.61 11.30 20.00
N GLY A 165 -5.68 11.34 20.96
CA GLY A 165 -6.00 11.27 22.38
C GLY A 165 -6.62 12.58 22.89
N LYS A 166 -6.73 12.70 24.23
CA LYS A 166 -7.36 13.86 24.88
C LYS A 166 -6.54 15.15 24.78
N GLU A 167 -5.22 15.02 24.78
CA GLU A 167 -4.31 16.16 24.68
C GLU A 167 -3.71 16.20 23.28
N VAL A 168 -3.97 17.29 22.57
CA VAL A 168 -3.51 17.49 21.19
C VAL A 168 -2.65 18.75 21.15
N SER A 169 -1.41 18.63 20.70
CA SER A 169 -0.49 19.77 20.58
C SER A 169 -0.96 20.76 19.50
N GLU A 170 -0.50 21.99 19.57
CA GLU A 170 -0.87 23.02 18.58
C GLU A 170 -0.39 22.64 17.17
N VAL A 171 0.81 22.07 17.03
CA VAL A 171 1.31 21.61 15.72
C VAL A 171 0.49 20.44 15.18
N THR A 172 0.01 19.53 16.04
CA THR A 172 -0.89 18.45 15.64
C THR A 172 -2.24 18.99 15.19
N LYS A 173 -2.80 19.97 15.89
CA LYS A 173 -4.06 20.64 15.47
C LYS A 173 -3.91 21.35 14.12
N ASP A 174 -2.79 22.04 13.91
CA ASP A 174 -2.49 22.74 12.66
C ASP A 174 -2.41 21.74 11.48
N PHE A 175 -1.71 20.60 11.68
CA PHE A 175 -1.65 19.53 10.68
C PHE A 175 -3.02 18.91 10.38
N ILE A 176 -3.83 18.62 11.40
CA ILE A 176 -5.20 18.11 11.19
C ILE A 176 -6.06 19.14 10.45
N SER A 177 -5.91 20.42 10.79
CA SER A 177 -6.59 21.51 10.08
C SER A 177 -6.19 21.58 8.61
N PHE A 178 -4.89 21.36 8.29
CA PHE A 178 -4.43 21.22 6.92
C PHE A 178 -5.06 20.03 6.22
N ILE A 179 -5.04 18.84 6.83
CA ILE A 179 -5.63 17.62 6.24
C ILE A 179 -7.10 17.86 5.83
N LEU A 180 -7.86 18.56 6.68
CA LEU A 180 -9.29 18.83 6.45
C LEU A 180 -9.55 20.06 5.57
N SER A 181 -8.56 20.83 5.21
CA SER A 181 -8.68 22.03 4.39
C SER A 181 -8.90 21.71 2.90
N GLU A 182 -9.18 22.74 2.10
CA GLU A 182 -9.24 22.64 0.65
C GLU A 182 -7.92 22.11 0.07
N ASP A 183 -6.78 22.62 0.56
CA ASP A 183 -5.44 22.20 0.10
C ASP A 183 -5.15 20.74 0.45
N GLY A 184 -5.46 20.31 1.67
CA GLY A 184 -5.26 18.92 2.11
C GLY A 184 -6.20 17.94 1.39
N GLN A 185 -7.46 18.34 1.17
CA GLN A 185 -8.42 17.49 0.46
C GLN A 185 -8.13 17.42 -1.04
N ALA A 186 -7.49 18.43 -1.63
CA ALA A 186 -6.96 18.34 -3.00
C ALA A 186 -5.87 17.26 -3.09
N VAL A 187 -4.94 17.19 -2.11
CA VAL A 187 -3.94 16.11 -2.03
C VAL A 187 -4.60 14.73 -1.91
N VAL A 188 -5.68 14.60 -1.14
CA VAL A 188 -6.46 13.35 -1.02
C VAL A 188 -6.99 12.92 -2.40
N GLU A 189 -7.64 13.81 -3.15
CA GLU A 189 -8.24 13.50 -4.45
C GLU A 189 -7.18 13.23 -5.53
N GLU A 190 -6.09 13.98 -5.57
CA GLU A 190 -4.97 13.79 -6.50
C GLU A 190 -4.29 12.43 -6.35
N ASN A 191 -4.39 11.83 -5.16
CA ASN A 191 -3.84 10.50 -4.88
C ASN A 191 -4.88 9.36 -4.96
N GLY A 192 -6.04 9.60 -5.61
CA GLY A 192 -7.03 8.57 -5.91
C GLY A 192 -7.97 8.19 -4.77
N TYR A 193 -7.97 8.95 -3.69
CA TYR A 193 -8.93 8.80 -2.58
C TYR A 193 -10.12 9.75 -2.74
N ILE A 194 -11.18 9.49 -2.01
CA ILE A 194 -12.43 10.27 -2.11
C ILE A 194 -12.53 11.24 -0.93
N SER A 195 -12.48 12.53 -1.23
CA SER A 195 -12.71 13.60 -0.27
C SER A 195 -14.10 13.54 0.35
N GLN A 196 -14.21 13.86 1.63
CA GLN A 196 -15.47 13.98 2.37
C GLN A 196 -15.90 15.46 2.53
N GLY A 197 -15.38 16.33 1.67
CA GLY A 197 -15.54 17.78 1.75
C GLY A 197 -14.37 18.42 2.51
N ASN A 198 -14.39 19.74 2.61
CA ASN A 198 -13.30 20.50 3.24
C ASN A 198 -13.82 21.64 4.12
N THR A 199 -12.94 22.19 4.94
CA THR A 199 -13.21 23.29 5.87
C THR A 199 -12.84 24.67 5.28
N GLY A 200 -12.52 24.76 3.99
CA GLY A 200 -12.06 25.96 3.30
C GLY A 200 -10.53 26.06 3.22
N ALA A 201 -10.05 27.20 2.74
CA ALA A 201 -8.62 27.44 2.53
C ALA A 201 -7.80 27.31 3.82
N PHE A 202 -6.67 26.62 3.75
CA PHE A 202 -5.77 26.44 4.90
C PHE A 202 -5.06 27.75 5.27
N LYS A 203 -4.93 27.97 6.56
CA LYS A 203 -4.11 29.03 7.12
C LYS A 203 -3.27 28.44 8.25
N SER A 204 -1.99 28.24 7.98
CA SER A 204 -1.08 27.73 8.98
C SER A 204 -0.95 28.70 10.15
N THR A 205 -0.87 28.15 11.36
CA THR A 205 -0.51 28.86 12.57
C THR A 205 1.00 28.95 12.74
N GLU A 206 1.79 28.38 11.81
CA GLU A 206 3.25 28.25 11.88
C GLU A 206 3.72 27.56 13.17
N ALA A 207 2.87 26.69 13.73
CA ALA A 207 3.16 25.97 14.96
C ALA A 207 4.41 25.08 14.79
N GLU A 208 5.31 25.14 15.76
CA GLU A 208 6.55 24.36 15.78
C GLU A 208 6.40 23.09 16.64
N GLY A 209 7.13 22.06 16.30
CA GLY A 209 7.20 20.83 17.08
C GLY A 209 7.28 19.57 16.25
N LYS A 210 7.24 18.42 16.95
CA LYS A 210 7.25 17.10 16.33
C LYS A 210 5.88 16.47 16.48
N ILE A 211 5.43 15.81 15.40
CA ILE A 211 4.21 14.98 15.36
C ILE A 211 4.65 13.55 15.01
N VAL A 212 4.21 12.57 15.78
CA VAL A 212 4.33 11.14 15.47
C VAL A 212 2.97 10.65 15.02
N VAL A 213 2.91 10.13 13.79
CA VAL A 213 1.72 9.53 13.18
C VAL A 213 1.98 8.05 13.04
N ALA A 214 1.12 7.17 13.57
CA ALA A 214 1.36 5.73 13.54
C ALA A 214 0.09 4.94 13.13
N GLY A 215 0.26 3.83 12.40
CA GLY A 215 -0.84 2.90 12.15
C GLY A 215 -0.94 2.40 10.72
N SER A 216 -2.16 2.30 10.23
CA SER A 216 -2.57 1.60 9.01
C SER A 216 -1.65 1.77 7.80
N SER A 217 -1.14 0.65 7.29
CA SER A 217 -0.34 0.61 6.05
C SER A 217 -1.12 1.05 4.80
N SER A 218 -2.44 1.00 4.83
CA SER A 218 -3.30 1.50 3.74
C SER A 218 -3.46 3.02 3.77
N VAL A 219 -3.39 3.64 4.95
CA VAL A 219 -3.46 5.10 5.12
C VAL A 219 -2.10 5.76 4.91
N THR A 220 -1.02 5.04 5.17
CA THR A 220 0.35 5.55 5.09
C THR A 220 0.65 6.29 3.77
N PRO A 221 0.31 5.78 2.57
CA PRO A 221 0.64 6.47 1.33
C PRO A 221 0.05 7.89 1.23
N VAL A 222 -1.23 8.06 1.54
CA VAL A 222 -1.86 9.40 1.51
C VAL A 222 -1.35 10.27 2.66
N MET A 223 -1.06 9.71 3.82
CA MET A 223 -0.51 10.45 4.96
C MET A 223 0.89 11.03 4.65
N GLU A 224 1.73 10.28 3.94
CA GLU A 224 3.04 10.77 3.48
C GLU A 224 2.89 11.94 2.50
N LYS A 225 1.89 11.89 1.59
CA LYS A 225 1.60 13.01 0.68
C LYS A 225 1.06 14.23 1.40
N LEU A 226 0.17 14.05 2.35
CA LEU A 226 -0.34 15.13 3.21
C LEU A 226 0.78 15.75 4.04
N LYS A 227 1.67 14.96 4.62
CA LYS A 227 2.86 15.41 5.32
C LYS A 227 3.76 16.24 4.41
N GLU A 228 4.08 15.73 3.21
CA GLU A 228 4.93 16.43 2.24
C GLU A 228 4.37 17.81 1.90
N ALA A 229 3.09 17.88 1.57
CA ALA A 229 2.41 19.12 1.24
C ALA A 229 2.33 20.09 2.43
N TYR A 230 2.03 19.61 3.64
CA TYR A 230 1.99 20.43 4.83
C TYR A 230 3.35 21.02 5.19
N LEU A 231 4.43 20.23 5.13
CA LEU A 231 5.79 20.69 5.45
C LEU A 231 6.32 21.71 4.44
N ALA A 232 5.80 21.74 3.22
CA ALA A 232 6.08 22.81 2.26
C ALA A 232 5.48 24.17 2.69
N ILE A 233 4.39 24.15 3.48
CA ILE A 233 3.72 25.35 4.00
C ILE A 233 4.28 25.71 5.39
N ASN A 234 4.44 24.72 6.27
CA ASN A 234 4.96 24.90 7.62
C ASN A 234 6.28 24.14 7.84
N PRO A 235 7.43 24.71 7.49
CA PRO A 235 8.73 24.06 7.68
C PRO A 235 9.21 24.00 9.14
N ASN A 236 8.48 24.63 10.10
CA ASN A 236 8.81 24.60 11.52
C ASN A 236 8.36 23.29 12.19
N ALA A 237 7.50 22.51 11.54
CA ALA A 237 7.06 21.23 12.02
C ALA A 237 7.99 20.09 11.59
N THR A 238 7.98 19.01 12.36
CA THR A 238 8.60 17.72 11.98
C THR A 238 7.53 16.64 12.11
N ILE A 239 7.31 15.84 11.05
CA ILE A 239 6.33 14.77 11.07
C ILE A 239 7.01 13.44 10.78
N GLU A 240 6.84 12.48 11.69
CA GLU A 240 7.29 11.11 11.54
C GLU A 240 6.08 10.20 11.31
N VAL A 241 6.07 9.44 10.22
CA VAL A 241 5.01 8.48 9.92
C VAL A 241 5.55 7.07 10.12
N GLN A 242 4.90 6.30 11.00
CA GLN A 242 5.26 4.94 11.38
C GLN A 242 4.18 3.98 10.89
N GLN A 243 4.53 3.18 9.88
CA GLN A 243 3.61 2.20 9.33
C GLN A 243 3.48 0.98 10.24
N SER A 244 2.22 0.57 10.49
CA SER A 244 1.85 -0.69 11.13
C SER A 244 0.45 -1.12 10.64
N ASP A 245 -0.35 -1.71 11.50
CA ASP A 245 -1.78 -1.96 11.28
C ASP A 245 -2.66 -0.94 12.03
N SER A 246 -3.98 -0.96 11.75
CA SER A 246 -4.92 -0.01 12.35
C SER A 246 -5.06 -0.19 13.86
N THR A 247 -5.07 -1.42 14.35
CA THR A 247 -5.24 -1.70 15.78
C THR A 247 -4.01 -1.25 16.57
N THR A 248 -2.82 -1.49 16.04
CA THR A 248 -1.55 -1.01 16.61
C THR A 248 -1.51 0.52 16.64
N GLY A 249 -1.95 1.19 15.56
CA GLY A 249 -2.05 2.65 15.50
C GLY A 249 -2.99 3.23 16.55
N MET A 250 -4.18 2.65 16.69
CA MET A 250 -5.14 3.09 17.72
C MET A 250 -4.62 2.85 19.14
N THR A 251 -3.99 1.69 19.40
CA THR A 251 -3.36 1.40 20.69
C THR A 251 -2.26 2.41 21.01
N SER A 252 -1.41 2.72 20.04
CA SER A 252 -0.33 3.73 20.21
C SER A 252 -0.89 5.11 20.55
N ALA A 253 -2.01 5.51 19.94
CA ALA A 253 -2.68 6.77 20.24
C ALA A 253 -3.32 6.77 21.65
N MET A 254 -3.94 5.66 22.06
CA MET A 254 -4.51 5.51 23.41
C MET A 254 -3.44 5.60 24.51
N GLU A 255 -2.25 5.03 24.24
CA GLU A 255 -1.13 5.00 25.18
C GLU A 255 -0.25 6.25 25.10
N GLY A 256 -0.55 7.17 24.18
CA GLY A 256 0.24 8.42 23.99
C GLY A 256 1.62 8.18 23.39
N MET A 257 1.83 7.04 22.73
CA MET A 257 3.07 6.74 22.01
C MET A 257 3.13 7.43 20.63
N CYS A 258 1.99 7.84 20.09
CA CYS A 258 1.89 8.71 18.93
C CYS A 258 0.85 9.81 19.15
N ASP A 259 0.97 10.91 18.40
CA ASP A 259 0.05 12.04 18.45
C ASP A 259 -1.20 11.78 17.63
N ILE A 260 -1.06 11.02 16.54
CA ILE A 260 -2.13 10.67 15.61
C ILE A 260 -2.04 9.18 15.30
N GLY A 261 -3.11 8.44 15.59
CA GLY A 261 -3.29 7.07 15.13
C GLY A 261 -3.97 7.04 13.76
N MET A 262 -3.63 6.09 12.87
CA MET A 262 -4.25 5.90 11.56
C MET A 262 -5.03 4.58 11.50
N ALA A 263 -6.27 4.62 11.01
CA ALA A 263 -7.09 3.42 10.78
C ALA A 263 -7.78 3.45 9.42
N SER A 264 -7.80 2.31 8.72
CA SER A 264 -8.54 2.10 7.47
C SER A 264 -9.87 1.37 7.72
N ARG A 265 -10.56 1.77 8.77
CA ARG A 265 -11.87 1.32 9.25
C ARG A 265 -12.44 2.34 10.21
N GLU A 266 -13.70 2.17 10.57
CA GLU A 266 -14.27 2.86 11.73
C GLU A 266 -13.53 2.48 13.03
N LEU A 267 -13.51 3.39 14.00
CA LEU A 267 -12.99 3.08 15.31
C LEU A 267 -13.93 2.11 16.04
N LYS A 268 -13.33 1.19 16.79
CA LYS A 268 -14.09 0.27 17.65
C LYS A 268 -14.68 1.01 18.84
N ASP A 269 -15.81 0.54 19.37
CA ASP A 269 -16.43 1.10 20.58
C ASP A 269 -15.46 1.17 21.76
N SER A 270 -14.57 0.19 21.89
CA SER A 270 -13.53 0.16 22.91
C SER A 270 -12.50 1.29 22.75
N GLU A 271 -12.16 1.67 21.51
CA GLU A 271 -11.23 2.74 21.19
C GLU A 271 -11.86 4.11 21.48
N LEU A 272 -13.14 4.27 21.12
CA LEU A 272 -13.94 5.46 21.48
C LEU A 272 -14.12 5.59 22.99
N ALA A 273 -14.45 4.51 23.69
CA ALA A 273 -14.60 4.48 25.14
C ALA A 273 -13.28 4.78 25.87
N ALA A 274 -12.14 4.45 25.29
CA ALA A 274 -10.82 4.81 25.80
C ALA A 274 -10.51 6.31 25.64
N GLY A 275 -11.32 7.05 24.88
CA GLY A 275 -11.26 8.50 24.73
C GLY A 275 -10.52 8.96 23.48
N LEU A 276 -10.37 8.09 22.48
CA LEU A 276 -9.93 8.53 21.16
C LEU A 276 -11.01 9.36 20.46
N THR A 277 -10.59 10.41 19.80
CA THR A 277 -11.44 11.26 18.95
C THR A 277 -11.15 10.95 17.49
N PRO A 278 -12.11 10.33 16.75
CA PRO A 278 -11.93 10.04 15.34
C PRO A 278 -12.13 11.26 14.45
N THR A 279 -11.43 11.29 13.34
CA THR A 279 -11.61 12.25 12.25
C THR A 279 -11.50 11.50 10.93
N VAL A 280 -12.57 11.48 10.14
CA VAL A 280 -12.54 10.92 8.78
C VAL A 280 -11.76 11.88 7.89
N ILE A 281 -10.74 11.37 7.21
CA ILE A 281 -9.90 12.16 6.31
C ILE A 281 -10.14 11.87 4.83
N ALA A 282 -10.69 10.69 4.51
CA ALA A 282 -11.03 10.26 3.16
C ALA A 282 -11.97 9.06 3.21
N MET A 283 -12.66 8.77 2.10
CA MET A 283 -13.15 7.42 1.79
C MET A 283 -12.19 6.75 0.82
N ASP A 284 -12.04 5.43 0.96
CA ASP A 284 -11.20 4.62 0.09
C ASP A 284 -11.90 3.30 -0.24
N GLY A 285 -11.72 2.84 -1.50
CA GLY A 285 -12.20 1.55 -1.93
C GLY A 285 -11.30 0.41 -1.48
N ILE A 286 -11.86 -0.80 -1.46
CA ILE A 286 -11.07 -2.03 -1.37
C ILE A 286 -11.17 -2.72 -2.71
N ALA A 287 -10.07 -2.80 -3.46
CA ALA A 287 -9.98 -3.53 -4.70
C ALA A 287 -9.62 -5.00 -4.40
N VAL A 288 -10.38 -5.94 -4.97
CA VAL A 288 -9.99 -7.35 -5.05
C VAL A 288 -8.98 -7.48 -6.18
N VAL A 289 -7.84 -8.10 -5.91
CA VAL A 289 -6.71 -8.14 -6.84
C VAL A 289 -6.23 -9.55 -7.11
N VAL A 290 -5.78 -9.78 -8.34
CA VAL A 290 -5.18 -11.03 -8.80
C VAL A 290 -3.89 -10.74 -9.56
N ASN A 291 -3.13 -11.80 -9.88
CA ASN A 291 -1.99 -11.69 -10.78
C ASN A 291 -2.43 -11.30 -12.20
N HIS A 292 -1.58 -10.62 -12.97
CA HIS A 292 -1.87 -10.26 -14.37
C HIS A 292 -2.10 -11.46 -15.30
N ASN A 293 -1.52 -12.62 -14.98
CA ASN A 293 -1.74 -13.86 -15.73
C ASN A 293 -3.10 -14.52 -15.43
N ASN A 294 -3.82 -14.05 -14.41
CA ASN A 294 -5.17 -14.53 -14.14
C ASN A 294 -6.14 -13.98 -15.18
N THR A 295 -6.93 -14.85 -15.80
CA THR A 295 -7.88 -14.52 -16.87
C THR A 295 -9.25 -14.04 -16.39
N VAL A 296 -9.53 -14.15 -15.09
CA VAL A 296 -10.77 -13.65 -14.49
C VAL A 296 -10.73 -12.12 -14.41
N ASP A 297 -11.79 -11.47 -14.90
CA ASP A 297 -11.93 -10.00 -14.87
C ASP A 297 -13.03 -9.52 -13.91
N ASN A 298 -13.92 -10.42 -13.52
CA ASN A 298 -15.05 -10.11 -12.64
C ASN A 298 -15.37 -11.29 -11.73
N LEU A 299 -15.72 -10.98 -10.48
CA LEU A 299 -16.31 -11.90 -9.53
C LEU A 299 -17.60 -11.29 -8.97
N THR A 300 -18.55 -12.14 -8.59
CA THR A 300 -19.66 -11.68 -7.76
C THR A 300 -19.21 -11.57 -6.30
N SER A 301 -19.91 -10.75 -5.53
CA SER A 301 -19.68 -10.64 -4.08
C SER A 301 -19.77 -11.99 -3.36
N GLU A 302 -20.69 -12.86 -3.82
CA GLU A 302 -20.82 -14.21 -3.27
C GLU A 302 -19.61 -15.10 -3.62
N GLN A 303 -19.10 -15.05 -4.86
CA GLN A 303 -17.87 -15.77 -5.23
C GLN A 303 -16.67 -15.32 -4.41
N VAL A 304 -16.52 -14.01 -4.15
CA VAL A 304 -15.48 -13.50 -3.26
C VAL A 304 -15.63 -14.10 -1.87
N LYS A 305 -16.84 -14.09 -1.31
CA LYS A 305 -17.13 -14.72 -0.02
C LYS A 305 -16.78 -16.20 -0.01
N GLU A 306 -17.20 -16.95 -1.03
CA GLU A 306 -16.93 -18.39 -1.12
C GLU A 306 -15.44 -18.71 -1.25
N ILE A 307 -14.69 -17.89 -2.00
CA ILE A 307 -13.23 -18.03 -2.12
C ILE A 307 -12.57 -17.80 -0.77
N PHE A 308 -12.86 -16.68 -0.12
CA PHE A 308 -12.21 -16.31 1.14
C PHE A 308 -12.65 -17.17 2.33
N THR A 309 -13.79 -17.86 2.24
CA THR A 309 -14.21 -18.86 3.24
C THR A 309 -13.77 -20.29 2.88
N GLY A 310 -13.03 -20.48 1.77
CA GLY A 310 -12.52 -21.78 1.36
C GLY A 310 -13.57 -22.75 0.78
N LYS A 311 -14.75 -22.24 0.38
CA LYS A 311 -15.81 -23.03 -0.26
C LYS A 311 -15.56 -23.17 -1.77
N LEU A 312 -15.06 -22.13 -2.41
CA LEU A 312 -14.65 -22.12 -3.81
C LEU A 312 -13.11 -22.09 -3.85
N THR A 313 -12.50 -23.18 -4.29
CA THR A 313 -11.06 -23.42 -4.16
C THR A 313 -10.32 -23.60 -5.47
N ASP A 314 -11.01 -23.52 -6.61
CA ASP A 314 -10.41 -23.69 -7.94
C ASP A 314 -10.92 -22.63 -8.91
N TRP A 315 -10.01 -22.05 -9.69
CA TRP A 315 -10.32 -20.99 -10.64
C TRP A 315 -11.27 -21.42 -11.76
N SER A 316 -11.26 -22.70 -12.14
CA SER A 316 -12.20 -23.22 -13.14
C SER A 316 -13.67 -23.11 -12.73
N ALA A 317 -13.95 -23.01 -11.44
CA ALA A 317 -15.31 -22.85 -10.92
C ALA A 317 -15.68 -21.37 -10.68
N ALA A 318 -14.73 -20.43 -10.84
CA ALA A 318 -14.94 -19.01 -10.64
C ALA A 318 -15.21 -18.22 -11.94
N GLN A 319 -15.27 -18.94 -13.09
CA GLN A 319 -15.44 -18.37 -14.44
C GLN A 319 -16.88 -18.28 -14.86
#